data_a63380a69794ec3ee4f0749bb26468c2
#
_entry.id   a63380a69794ec3ee4f0749bb26468c2
#
_cell.length_a   1.000
_cell.length_b   1.000
_cell.length_c   1.000
_cell.angle_alpha   90.00
_cell.angle_beta   90.00
_cell.angle_gamma   90.00
#
_symmetry.space_group_name_H-M   'P 1'
#
loop_
_entity.id
_entity.type
_entity.pdbx_description
1 polymer ?
#
loop_
_entity_poly.entity_id
_entity_poly.type
_entity_poly.pdbx_seq_one_letter_code
_entity_poly.pdbx_strand_id
1 'polypeptide(L)'
;MKKLLVVLSLFIMTIFGYGKPLNVNVEKGSKIPSFELKDFRAQKVKSRKFFNNGKPTLFIVAAEWCPDCQAELPEVQKFYDENKNNVNVVVVFISNRSSLLNVRKYVESNRYTFPVFYDFDKSIVTGFKVKSVPFNLKIRNSTIEDISEGTMNLDDLNEMFMD
;
A
#
# COMPACT_ATOMS: atom_id res chain seq x y z
N MET A 1 -2.98 -68.03 -11.66
CA MET A 1 -2.61 -67.06 -10.60
C MET A 1 -2.48 -65.73 -11.25
N LYS A 2 -3.51 -64.91 -11.17
CA LYS A 2 -3.53 -63.53 -11.75
C LYS A 2 -3.07 -62.56 -10.68
N LYS A 3 -1.91 -61.92 -10.90
CA LYS A 3 -1.39 -60.85 -10.02
C LYS A 3 -2.18 -59.55 -10.28
N LEU A 4 -2.97 -59.13 -9.31
CA LEU A 4 -3.70 -57.88 -9.31
C LEU A 4 -2.73 -56.74 -8.96
N LEU A 5 -2.37 -55.94 -9.97
CA LEU A 5 -1.59 -54.70 -9.79
C LEU A 5 -2.53 -53.59 -9.30
N VAL A 6 -2.46 -53.30 -8.01
CA VAL A 6 -3.14 -52.11 -7.43
C VAL A 6 -2.26 -50.92 -7.73
N VAL A 7 -2.67 -50.10 -8.70
CA VAL A 7 -2.06 -48.79 -8.97
C VAL A 7 -2.65 -47.82 -7.95
N LEU A 8 -1.89 -47.53 -6.90
CA LEU A 8 -2.21 -46.48 -5.92
C LEU A 8 -1.90 -45.12 -6.55
N SER A 9 -2.90 -44.49 -7.16
CA SER A 9 -2.82 -43.13 -7.67
C SER A 9 -2.75 -42.18 -6.48
N LEU A 10 -1.55 -41.68 -6.15
CA LEU A 10 -1.35 -40.58 -5.23
C LEU A 10 -1.88 -39.28 -5.87
N PHE A 11 -3.10 -38.91 -5.53
CA PHE A 11 -3.68 -37.62 -5.86
C PHE A 11 -3.02 -36.57 -4.94
N ILE A 12 -1.93 -35.96 -5.43
CA ILE A 12 -1.30 -34.82 -4.78
C ILE A 12 -2.25 -33.65 -4.97
N MET A 13 -3.15 -33.42 -4.01
CA MET A 13 -3.87 -32.18 -3.87
C MET A 13 -2.84 -31.09 -3.53
N THR A 14 -2.38 -30.36 -4.53
CA THR A 14 -1.71 -29.08 -4.32
C THR A 14 -2.74 -28.13 -3.70
N ILE A 15 -2.67 -27.99 -2.38
CA ILE A 15 -3.41 -26.98 -1.66
C ILE A 15 -2.81 -25.65 -2.09
N PHE A 16 -3.37 -25.04 -3.13
CA PHE A 16 -3.14 -23.63 -3.40
C PHE A 16 -3.67 -22.87 -2.17
N GLY A 17 -2.76 -22.49 -1.31
CA GLY A 17 -3.08 -21.64 -0.16
C GLY A 17 -3.58 -20.29 -0.66
N TYR A 18 -4.87 -20.17 -0.88
CA TYR A 18 -5.52 -18.87 -1.01
C TYR A 18 -5.30 -18.15 0.31
N GLY A 19 -4.32 -17.24 0.34
CA GLY A 19 -4.13 -16.35 1.49
C GLY A 19 -5.44 -15.64 1.79
N LYS A 20 -5.77 -15.50 3.08
CA LYS A 20 -6.97 -14.75 3.48
C LYS A 20 -6.93 -13.36 2.84
N PRO A 21 -8.07 -12.87 2.31
CA PRO A 21 -8.13 -11.52 1.74
C PRO A 21 -7.73 -10.51 2.82
N LEU A 22 -7.02 -9.45 2.40
CA LEU A 22 -6.67 -8.37 3.29
C LEU A 22 -7.95 -7.75 3.86
N ASN A 23 -8.04 -7.63 5.17
CA ASN A 23 -9.12 -6.95 5.88
C ASN A 23 -8.52 -6.20 7.06
N VAL A 24 -8.56 -4.88 6.99
CA VAL A 24 -7.99 -3.97 7.99
C VAL A 24 -9.15 -3.30 8.72
N ASN A 25 -9.09 -3.29 10.05
CA ASN A 25 -9.94 -2.39 10.84
C ASN A 25 -9.27 -1.02 10.81
N VAL A 26 -9.87 -0.07 10.05
CA VAL A 26 -9.31 1.26 9.87
C VAL A 26 -9.79 2.18 10.98
N GLU A 27 -9.15 2.04 12.14
CA GLU A 27 -9.39 2.85 13.34
C GLU A 27 -8.05 3.12 14.05
N LYS A 28 -7.93 4.27 14.71
CA LYS A 28 -6.75 4.58 15.54
C LYS A 28 -6.54 3.48 16.59
N GLY A 29 -5.31 3.05 16.75
CA GLY A 29 -4.91 1.95 17.64
C GLY A 29 -5.04 0.55 17.03
N SER A 30 -5.67 0.40 15.87
CA SER A 30 -5.81 -0.90 15.22
C SER A 30 -4.51 -1.40 14.60
N LYS A 31 -4.29 -2.71 14.68
CA LYS A 31 -3.14 -3.39 14.05
C LYS A 31 -3.45 -3.71 12.59
N ILE A 32 -2.48 -3.42 11.73
CA ILE A 32 -2.50 -3.79 10.31
C ILE A 32 -1.79 -5.13 10.12
N PRO A 33 -2.45 -6.16 9.57
CA PRO A 33 -1.80 -7.41 9.23
C PRO A 33 -0.75 -7.18 8.13
N SER A 34 0.28 -8.03 8.08
CA SER A 34 1.27 -7.95 6.99
C SER A 34 0.62 -8.34 5.66
N PHE A 35 0.82 -7.53 4.64
CA PHE A 35 0.33 -7.76 3.28
C PHE A 35 1.45 -7.48 2.25
N GLU A 36 1.15 -7.73 0.98
CA GLU A 36 2.09 -7.51 -0.12
C GLU A 36 1.76 -6.20 -0.86
N LEU A 37 2.76 -5.36 -0.96
CA LEU A 37 2.80 -4.22 -1.88
C LEU A 37 3.45 -4.69 -3.19
N LYS A 38 2.98 -4.21 -4.33
CA LYS A 38 3.52 -4.56 -5.65
C LYS A 38 4.04 -3.31 -6.35
N ASP A 39 5.32 -3.31 -6.71
CA ASP A 39 5.91 -2.23 -7.49
C ASP A 39 5.42 -2.23 -8.95
N PHE A 40 5.88 -1.30 -9.77
CA PHE A 40 5.51 -1.20 -11.19
C PHE A 40 5.98 -2.38 -12.06
N ARG A 41 6.79 -3.29 -11.52
CA ARG A 41 7.21 -4.55 -12.16
C ARG A 41 6.48 -5.76 -11.57
N ALA A 42 5.45 -5.50 -10.76
CA ALA A 42 4.72 -6.50 -9.97
C ALA A 42 5.61 -7.29 -8.98
N GLN A 43 6.80 -6.76 -8.64
CA GLN A 43 7.64 -7.35 -7.61
C GLN A 43 7.01 -7.08 -6.24
N LYS A 44 6.98 -8.12 -5.43
CA LYS A 44 6.31 -8.11 -4.13
C LYS A 44 7.24 -7.64 -3.03
N VAL A 45 6.78 -6.68 -2.25
CA VAL A 45 7.42 -6.19 -1.04
C VAL A 45 6.48 -6.35 0.13
N LYS A 46 6.92 -6.96 1.23
CA LYS A 46 6.10 -7.06 2.44
C LYS A 46 5.92 -5.69 3.10
N SER A 47 4.68 -5.33 3.45
CA SER A 47 4.36 -4.06 4.13
C SER A 47 5.15 -3.85 5.43
N ARG A 48 5.51 -4.93 6.12
CA ARG A 48 6.35 -4.89 7.34
C ARG A 48 7.69 -4.19 7.15
N LYS A 49 8.24 -4.16 5.92
CA LYS A 49 9.48 -3.43 5.61
C LYS A 49 9.36 -1.94 5.95
N PHE A 50 8.17 -1.39 5.81
CA PHE A 50 7.89 0.02 6.09
C PHE A 50 7.17 0.19 7.43
N PHE A 51 6.20 -0.66 7.72
CA PHE A 51 5.29 -0.48 8.85
C PHE A 51 5.86 -0.95 10.20
N ASN A 52 6.97 -1.71 10.18
CA ASN A 52 7.54 -2.32 11.38
C ASN A 52 9.07 -2.27 11.38
N ASN A 53 9.65 -1.11 11.06
CA ASN A 53 11.09 -0.88 11.06
C ASN A 53 11.55 0.17 12.09
N GLY A 54 10.68 0.51 13.04
CA GLY A 54 10.94 1.49 14.08
C GLY A 54 10.64 2.94 13.69
N LYS A 55 10.47 3.25 12.39
CA LYS A 55 10.10 4.58 11.90
C LYS A 55 8.59 4.67 11.70
N PRO A 56 7.98 5.84 11.93
CA PRO A 56 6.62 6.08 11.48
C PRO A 56 6.55 6.06 9.95
N THR A 57 5.39 5.71 9.43
CA THR A 57 5.13 5.61 7.99
C THR A 57 3.93 6.46 7.62
N LEU A 58 4.10 7.35 6.65
CA LEU A 58 3.01 7.94 5.91
C LEU A 58 2.59 6.96 4.81
N PHE A 59 1.42 6.37 4.96
CA PHE A 59 0.84 5.46 3.97
C PHE A 59 -0.32 6.16 3.26
N ILE A 60 -0.22 6.29 1.95
CA ILE A 60 -1.19 7.01 1.12
C ILE A 60 -1.78 6.06 0.09
N VAL A 61 -3.11 6.08 -0.05
CA VAL A 61 -3.80 5.49 -1.20
C VAL A 61 -4.27 6.64 -2.09
N ALA A 62 -3.85 6.65 -3.34
CA ALA A 62 -4.03 7.76 -4.27
C ALA A 62 -4.46 7.31 -5.67
N ALA A 63 -4.88 8.27 -6.50
CA ALA A 63 -5.10 8.08 -7.92
C ALA A 63 -4.53 9.25 -8.72
N GLU A 64 -3.92 8.98 -9.87
CA GLU A 64 -3.29 10.02 -10.70
C GLU A 64 -4.31 10.95 -11.37
N TRP A 65 -5.55 10.47 -11.54
CA TRP A 65 -6.65 11.25 -12.12
C TRP A 65 -7.42 12.08 -11.08
N CYS A 66 -7.12 11.94 -9.78
CA CYS A 66 -7.82 12.63 -8.70
C CYS A 66 -7.21 14.03 -8.48
N PRO A 67 -7.97 15.14 -8.59
CA PRO A 67 -7.44 16.49 -8.40
C PRO A 67 -6.83 16.72 -7.01
N ASP A 68 -7.47 16.20 -5.97
CA ASP A 68 -6.99 16.33 -4.59
C ASP A 68 -5.65 15.59 -4.39
N CYS A 69 -5.49 14.40 -4.99
CA CYS A 69 -4.20 13.70 -4.99
C CYS A 69 -3.13 14.48 -5.76
N GLN A 70 -3.51 15.11 -6.89
CA GLN A 70 -2.58 15.93 -7.67
C GLN A 70 -2.13 17.18 -6.92
N ALA A 71 -2.97 17.72 -6.04
CA ALA A 71 -2.63 18.84 -5.15
C ALA A 71 -1.72 18.38 -3.99
N GLU A 72 -1.98 17.19 -3.41
CA GLU A 72 -1.26 16.68 -2.24
C GLU A 72 0.13 16.11 -2.58
N LEU A 73 0.26 15.31 -3.63
CA LEU A 73 1.49 14.55 -3.89
C LEU A 73 2.75 15.41 -4.08
N PRO A 74 2.71 16.65 -4.62
CA PRO A 74 3.86 17.56 -4.59
C PRO A 74 4.28 17.95 -3.16
N GLU A 75 3.34 18.12 -2.24
CA GLU A 75 3.62 18.41 -0.84
C GLU A 75 4.19 17.18 -0.13
N VAL A 76 3.69 15.99 -0.46
CA VAL A 76 4.27 14.70 -0.02
C VAL A 76 5.71 14.54 -0.49
N GLN A 77 6.05 14.99 -1.71
CA GLN A 77 7.44 14.95 -2.20
C GLN A 77 8.35 15.86 -1.36
N LYS A 78 7.90 17.09 -1.05
CA LYS A 78 8.66 17.99 -0.16
C LYS A 78 8.86 17.37 1.21
N PHE A 79 7.77 16.88 1.81
CA PHE A 79 7.81 16.20 3.10
C PHE A 79 8.77 15.00 3.09
N TYR A 80 8.74 14.19 2.02
CA TYR A 80 9.66 13.06 1.86
C TYR A 80 11.11 13.49 1.80
N ASP A 81 11.44 14.52 1.01
CA ASP A 81 12.81 15.01 0.87
C ASP A 81 13.40 15.51 2.19
N GLU A 82 12.56 16.15 3.01
CA GLU A 82 12.95 16.66 4.33
C GLU A 82 13.06 15.56 5.39
N ASN A 83 12.19 14.52 5.32
CA ASN A 83 11.98 13.56 6.41
C ASN A 83 12.38 12.10 6.12
N LYS A 84 12.87 11.76 4.91
CA LYS A 84 13.15 10.36 4.49
C LYS A 84 14.09 9.56 5.40
N ASN A 85 14.89 10.23 6.21
CA ASN A 85 15.75 9.57 7.18
C ASN A 85 15.00 9.11 8.44
N ASN A 86 13.88 9.74 8.77
CA ASN A 86 13.13 9.55 10.00
C ASN A 86 11.72 8.99 9.77
N VAL A 87 11.13 9.22 8.60
CA VAL A 87 9.77 8.81 8.23
C VAL A 87 9.83 7.98 6.94
N ASN A 88 9.10 6.87 6.90
CA ASN A 88 8.83 6.18 5.65
C ASN A 88 7.66 6.85 4.95
N VAL A 89 7.72 6.99 3.63
CA VAL A 89 6.56 7.36 2.79
C VAL A 89 6.28 6.19 1.86
N VAL A 90 5.01 5.79 1.75
CA VAL A 90 4.54 4.70 0.89
C VAL A 90 3.27 5.15 0.19
N VAL A 91 3.33 5.32 -1.12
CA VAL A 91 2.17 5.72 -1.93
C VAL A 91 1.71 4.54 -2.78
N VAL A 92 0.43 4.19 -2.67
CA VAL A 92 -0.21 3.13 -3.46
C VAL A 92 -1.22 3.75 -4.41
N PHE A 93 -0.99 3.62 -5.70
CA PHE A 93 -1.95 4.06 -6.71
C PHE A 93 -2.97 2.95 -6.99
N ILE A 94 -4.25 3.32 -6.94
CA ILE A 94 -5.36 2.40 -7.23
C ILE A 94 -5.49 2.17 -8.74
N SER A 95 -5.97 0.99 -9.13
CA SER A 95 -6.24 0.63 -10.54
C SER A 95 -7.61 1.07 -11.04
N ASN A 96 -8.43 1.68 -10.18
CA ASN A 96 -9.76 2.13 -10.54
C ASN A 96 -9.69 3.30 -11.53
N ARG A 97 -10.33 3.15 -12.71
CA ARG A 97 -10.35 4.15 -13.80
C ARG A 97 -8.97 4.59 -14.27
N SER A 98 -7.95 3.73 -14.10
CA SER A 98 -6.55 4.00 -14.43
C SER A 98 -5.85 2.76 -14.98
N SER A 99 -4.64 2.97 -15.48
CA SER A 99 -3.74 1.92 -15.93
C SER A 99 -2.35 2.11 -15.30
N LEU A 100 -1.61 1.02 -15.18
CA LEU A 100 -0.22 1.06 -14.74
C LEU A 100 0.64 2.04 -15.58
N LEU A 101 0.37 2.12 -16.89
CA LEU A 101 1.08 3.03 -17.79
C LEU A 101 0.82 4.50 -17.45
N ASN A 102 -0.44 4.85 -17.17
CA ASN A 102 -0.82 6.22 -16.79
C ASN A 102 -0.17 6.62 -15.46
N VAL A 103 -0.25 5.75 -14.45
CA VAL A 103 0.39 5.98 -13.15
C VAL A 103 1.90 6.14 -13.30
N ARG A 104 2.55 5.27 -14.08
CA ARG A 104 4.00 5.38 -14.31
C ARG A 104 4.38 6.71 -14.95
N LYS A 105 3.69 7.11 -16.03
CA LYS A 105 3.91 8.40 -16.69
C LYS A 105 3.70 9.57 -15.72
N TYR A 106 2.66 9.51 -14.89
CA TYR A 106 2.36 10.54 -13.90
C TYR A 106 3.51 10.68 -12.88
N VAL A 107 3.97 9.57 -12.30
CA VAL A 107 5.06 9.55 -11.32
C VAL A 107 6.37 10.07 -11.94
N GLU A 108 6.71 9.62 -13.15
CA GLU A 108 7.93 10.03 -13.87
C GLU A 108 7.88 11.52 -14.25
N SER A 109 6.74 12.00 -14.78
CA SER A 109 6.59 13.41 -15.20
C SER A 109 6.69 14.38 -14.03
N ASN A 110 6.20 13.98 -12.84
CA ASN A 110 6.29 14.78 -11.62
C ASN A 110 7.60 14.56 -10.84
N ARG A 111 8.47 13.63 -11.31
CA ARG A 111 9.75 13.30 -10.66
C ARG A 111 9.63 12.88 -9.21
N TYR A 112 8.55 12.15 -8.86
CA TYR A 112 8.38 11.63 -7.51
C TYR A 112 9.42 10.56 -7.21
N THR A 113 10.07 10.67 -6.03
CA THR A 113 11.16 9.79 -5.59
C THR A 113 10.81 8.96 -4.35
N PHE A 114 9.68 9.22 -3.72
CA PHE A 114 9.17 8.38 -2.64
C PHE A 114 8.78 6.98 -3.17
N PRO A 115 8.78 5.93 -2.33
CA PRO A 115 8.34 4.59 -2.69
C PRO A 115 6.91 4.54 -3.23
N VAL A 116 6.74 4.02 -4.45
CA VAL A 116 5.46 3.94 -5.15
C VAL A 116 5.11 2.49 -5.46
N PHE A 117 3.84 2.15 -5.27
CA PHE A 117 3.26 0.84 -5.53
C PHE A 117 1.97 0.99 -6.34
N TYR A 118 1.51 -0.11 -6.95
CA TYR A 118 0.28 -0.14 -7.72
C TYR A 118 -0.62 -1.28 -7.26
N ASP A 119 -1.88 -0.98 -7.01
CA ASP A 119 -2.89 -1.94 -6.53
C ASP A 119 -3.50 -2.71 -7.71
N PHE A 120 -2.74 -3.67 -8.26
CA PHE A 120 -3.10 -4.44 -9.46
C PHE A 120 -4.43 -5.19 -9.34
N ASP A 121 -4.75 -5.70 -8.18
CA ASP A 121 -5.87 -6.59 -7.91
C ASP A 121 -6.92 -5.99 -6.98
N LYS A 122 -6.81 -4.70 -6.69
CA LYS A 122 -7.68 -3.95 -5.79
C LYS A 122 -7.68 -4.47 -4.35
N SER A 123 -6.69 -5.28 -3.99
CA SER A 123 -6.59 -5.84 -2.64
C SER A 123 -6.37 -4.79 -1.57
N ILE A 124 -5.64 -3.70 -1.89
CA ILE A 124 -5.37 -2.60 -0.97
C ILE A 124 -6.62 -1.74 -0.77
N VAL A 125 -7.21 -1.25 -1.86
CA VAL A 125 -8.41 -0.40 -1.78
C VAL A 125 -9.56 -1.12 -1.09
N THR A 126 -9.71 -2.41 -1.36
CA THR A 126 -10.76 -3.25 -0.73
C THR A 126 -10.41 -3.56 0.73
N GLY A 127 -9.17 -3.96 0.99
CA GLY A 127 -8.71 -4.38 2.32
C GLY A 127 -8.75 -3.26 3.35
N PHE A 128 -8.42 -2.04 2.94
CA PHE A 128 -8.50 -0.84 3.77
C PHE A 128 -9.88 -0.14 3.69
N LYS A 129 -10.81 -0.67 2.91
CA LYS A 129 -12.17 -0.11 2.73
C LYS A 129 -12.15 1.36 2.30
N VAL A 130 -11.19 1.72 1.44
CA VAL A 130 -10.99 3.09 0.96
C VAL A 130 -12.21 3.56 0.16
N LYS A 131 -12.86 4.62 0.62
CA LYS A 131 -14.06 5.21 -0.01
C LYS A 131 -13.74 6.38 -0.91
N SER A 132 -12.71 7.16 -0.54
CA SER A 132 -12.24 8.35 -1.26
C SER A 132 -10.72 8.37 -1.29
N VAL A 133 -10.14 9.10 -2.22
CA VAL A 133 -8.70 9.37 -2.30
C VAL A 133 -8.50 10.88 -2.41
N PRO A 134 -7.40 11.40 -1.82
CA PRO A 134 -6.35 10.71 -1.10
C PRO A 134 -6.84 10.15 0.24
N PHE A 135 -6.28 9.01 0.65
CA PHE A 135 -6.54 8.39 1.93
C PHE A 135 -5.21 8.19 2.65
N ASN A 136 -5.05 8.79 3.81
CA ASN A 136 -3.78 8.95 4.50
C ASN A 136 -3.80 8.28 5.88
N LEU A 137 -2.77 7.50 6.19
CA LEU A 137 -2.56 6.90 7.49
C LEU A 137 -1.16 7.22 8.03
N LYS A 138 -1.06 7.63 9.30
CA LYS A 138 0.16 7.53 10.09
C LYS A 138 0.20 6.15 10.74
N ILE A 139 1.27 5.40 10.46
CA ILE A 139 1.43 4.03 10.94
C ILE A 139 2.76 3.93 11.68
N ARG A 140 2.77 3.33 12.88
CA ARG A 140 3.98 2.99 13.63
C ARG A 140 3.86 1.57 14.19
N ASN A 141 4.89 0.75 13.99
CA ASN A 141 4.91 -0.63 14.45
C ASN A 141 3.66 -1.42 14.06
N SER A 142 3.23 -1.25 12.78
CA SER A 142 2.00 -1.85 12.22
C SER A 142 0.72 -1.45 12.94
N THR A 143 0.71 -0.34 13.68
CA THR A 143 -0.48 0.22 14.34
C THR A 143 -0.85 1.53 13.66
N ILE A 144 -2.12 1.76 13.41
CA ILE A 144 -2.65 3.04 12.92
C ILE A 144 -2.60 4.05 14.06
N GLU A 145 -1.77 5.09 13.94
CA GLU A 145 -1.69 6.18 14.91
C GLU A 145 -2.64 7.32 14.55
N ASP A 146 -2.76 7.60 13.25
CA ASP A 146 -3.66 8.66 12.77
C ASP A 146 -4.24 8.35 11.38
N ILE A 147 -5.35 9.01 11.05
CA ILE A 147 -6.12 8.84 9.81
C ILE A 147 -6.52 10.23 9.32
N SER A 148 -6.25 10.52 8.04
CA SER A 148 -6.77 11.71 7.37
C SER A 148 -7.40 11.32 6.04
N GLU A 149 -8.61 11.81 5.79
CA GLU A 149 -9.30 11.74 4.52
C GLU A 149 -9.35 13.14 3.91
N GLY A 150 -8.84 13.29 2.69
CA GLY A 150 -8.74 14.57 1.99
C GLY A 150 -7.30 15.05 1.83
N THR A 151 -7.15 16.17 1.15
CA THR A 151 -5.87 16.76 0.78
C THR A 151 -5.13 17.30 2.00
N MET A 152 -3.85 16.93 2.13
CA MET A 152 -2.93 17.47 3.13
C MET A 152 -1.86 18.33 2.45
N ASN A 153 -1.58 19.51 3.01
CA ASN A 153 -0.43 20.31 2.62
C ASN A 153 0.80 19.95 3.48
N LEU A 154 1.93 20.60 3.24
CA LEU A 154 3.18 20.31 3.94
C LEU A 154 3.07 20.56 5.46
N ASP A 155 2.35 21.59 5.87
CA ASP A 155 2.17 21.93 7.29
C ASP A 155 1.31 20.86 7.97
N ASP A 156 0.22 20.41 7.33
CA ASP A 156 -0.63 19.31 7.82
C ASP A 156 0.17 18.00 7.97
N LEU A 157 1.02 17.70 6.98
CA LEU A 157 1.91 16.52 7.01
C LEU A 157 2.92 16.62 8.16
N ASN A 158 3.53 17.79 8.34
CA ASN A 158 4.47 18.00 9.43
C ASN A 158 3.77 17.91 10.79
N GLU A 159 2.59 18.50 10.95
CA GLU A 159 1.80 18.40 12.19
C GLU A 159 1.43 16.96 12.51
N MET A 160 1.00 16.18 11.52
CA MET A 160 0.68 14.75 11.72
C MET A 160 1.89 13.95 12.25
N PHE A 161 3.13 14.36 11.92
CA PHE A 161 4.36 13.63 12.29
C PHE A 161 5.19 14.31 13.39
N MET A 162 4.77 15.49 13.89
CA MET A 162 5.32 16.06 15.13
C MET A 162 4.87 15.20 16.31
N ASP A 163 5.82 14.57 16.98
CA ASP A 163 5.65 13.82 18.24
C ASP A 163 6.13 14.67 19.41
#